data_05f88bd526713d20b6a1986e5a46a294
#
_entry.id   05f88bd526713d20b6a1986e5a46a294
#
_cell.length_a   1.000
_cell.length_b   1.000
_cell.length_c   1.000
_cell.angle_alpha   90.00
_cell.angle_beta   90.00
_cell.angle_gamma   90.00
#
_symmetry.space_group_name_H-M   'P 1'
#
loop_
_entity.id
_entity.type
_entity.pdbx_description
1 polymer ?
#
loop_
_entity_poly.entity_id
_entity_poly.type
_entity_poly.pdbx_seq_one_letter_code
_entity_poly.pdbx_strand_id
1 'polypeptide(L)'
;STRSGEFVELSDLVDEVGIDSARYYFLARKPEQALEFDIDLAKKTNKDNHVYYIQYAHARICSIKKELKKRKIDFNLKESLEKLSLLKETEKEIISLVNGYPEILEQCYKNNELHPLCFYLRDLSSKFHSFYNAEKIISDDKDYSDAKIALSIAIKEIINNGLNILGIGCPEKM
;
A
#
# COMPACT_ATOMS: atom_id res chain seq x y z
N SER A 1 -20.76 0.86 21.43
CA SER A 1 -20.60 1.06 22.89
C SER A 1 -21.56 0.12 23.60
N THR A 2 -21.07 -0.84 24.39
CA THR A 2 -21.88 -1.79 25.18
C THR A 2 -22.78 -1.13 26.23
N ARG A 3 -22.66 0.18 26.42
CA ARG A 3 -23.48 0.93 27.39
C ARG A 3 -24.80 1.45 26.82
N SER A 4 -24.97 1.51 25.50
CA SER A 4 -26.22 1.94 24.85
C SER A 4 -27.13 0.78 24.42
N GLY A 5 -26.72 -0.48 24.57
CA GLY A 5 -27.51 -1.64 24.17
C GLY A 5 -27.73 -1.82 22.69
N GLU A 6 -27.10 -1.01 21.84
CA GLU A 6 -27.12 -1.16 20.39
C GLU A 6 -25.94 -2.05 19.97
N PHE A 7 -26.25 -3.30 19.67
CA PHE A 7 -25.31 -4.22 19.03
C PHE A 7 -25.44 -4.02 17.51
N VAL A 8 -24.34 -3.66 16.86
CA VAL A 8 -24.23 -3.70 15.40
C VAL A 8 -23.69 -5.09 15.03
N GLU A 9 -24.41 -5.84 14.23
CA GLU A 9 -23.93 -7.13 13.74
C GLU A 9 -22.74 -6.91 12.80
N LEU A 10 -21.80 -7.87 12.78
CA LEU A 10 -20.63 -7.78 11.89
C LEU A 10 -21.04 -7.74 10.41
N SER A 11 -22.14 -8.43 10.05
CA SER A 11 -22.73 -8.38 8.71
C SER A 11 -23.12 -6.96 8.33
N ASP A 12 -23.83 -6.26 9.20
CA ASP A 12 -24.28 -4.89 8.94
C ASP A 12 -23.11 -3.93 8.79
N LEU A 13 -22.07 -4.10 9.62
CA LEU A 13 -20.84 -3.32 9.50
C LEU A 13 -20.15 -3.55 8.15
N VAL A 14 -20.04 -4.83 7.72
CA VAL A 14 -19.39 -5.17 6.44
C VAL A 14 -20.22 -4.62 5.26
N ASP A 15 -21.54 -4.67 5.32
CA ASP A 15 -22.42 -4.11 4.30
C ASP A 15 -22.28 -2.58 4.22
N GLU A 16 -22.01 -1.92 5.34
CA GLU A 16 -21.89 -0.47 5.43
C GLU A 16 -20.53 0.07 4.97
N VAL A 17 -19.41 -0.57 5.35
CA VAL A 17 -18.04 -0.08 5.08
C VAL A 17 -17.29 -0.87 4.03
N GLY A 18 -17.80 -2.00 3.60
CA GLY A 18 -17.14 -2.97 2.72
C GLY A 18 -16.17 -3.90 3.45
N ILE A 19 -16.00 -5.10 2.89
CA ILE A 19 -15.20 -6.18 3.50
C ILE A 19 -13.73 -5.79 3.67
N ASP A 20 -13.14 -5.04 2.72
CA ASP A 20 -11.73 -4.64 2.75
C ASP A 20 -11.45 -3.67 3.91
N SER A 21 -12.33 -2.68 4.12
CA SER A 21 -12.23 -1.74 5.25
C SER A 21 -12.42 -2.47 6.56
N ALA A 22 -13.46 -3.29 6.69
CA ALA A 22 -13.69 -4.07 7.89
C ALA A 22 -12.46 -4.91 8.25
N ARG A 23 -11.94 -5.73 7.33
CA ARG A 23 -10.74 -6.55 7.55
C ARG A 23 -9.54 -5.74 7.99
N TYR A 24 -9.23 -4.65 7.27
CA TYR A 24 -8.06 -3.84 7.58
C TYR A 24 -8.11 -3.31 9.02
N TYR A 25 -9.22 -2.69 9.42
CA TYR A 25 -9.33 -2.08 10.74
C TYR A 25 -9.34 -3.11 11.87
N PHE A 26 -9.88 -4.31 11.65
CA PHE A 26 -9.76 -5.42 12.60
C PHE A 26 -8.31 -5.92 12.71
N LEU A 27 -7.62 -6.13 11.59
CA LEU A 27 -6.25 -6.66 11.55
C LEU A 27 -5.19 -5.64 11.97
N ALA A 28 -5.47 -4.35 11.87
CA ALA A 28 -4.57 -3.28 12.28
C ALA A 28 -4.48 -3.09 13.80
N ARG A 29 -5.12 -3.96 14.60
CA ARG A 29 -5.10 -3.93 16.06
C ARG A 29 -4.54 -5.21 16.65
N LYS A 30 -4.03 -5.08 17.87
CA LYS A 30 -3.68 -6.26 18.68
C LYS A 30 -4.95 -6.94 19.19
N PRO A 31 -4.94 -8.27 19.35
CA PRO A 31 -6.12 -9.02 19.82
C PRO A 31 -6.68 -8.53 21.16
N GLU A 32 -5.83 -8.05 22.06
CA GLU A 32 -6.20 -7.60 23.41
C GLU A 32 -6.76 -6.16 23.42
N GLN A 33 -6.64 -5.43 22.31
CA GLN A 33 -7.10 -4.03 22.24
C GLN A 33 -8.58 -3.99 21.87
N ALA A 34 -9.36 -3.28 22.68
CA ALA A 34 -10.74 -2.96 22.32
C ALA A 34 -10.79 -2.20 20.98
N LEU A 35 -11.68 -2.62 20.10
CA LEU A 35 -11.89 -1.97 18.81
C LEU A 35 -13.03 -0.94 18.96
N GLU A 36 -12.67 0.33 18.89
CA GLU A 36 -13.62 1.39 18.56
C GLU A 36 -13.58 1.57 17.04
N PHE A 37 -14.62 1.07 16.37
CA PHE A 37 -14.70 1.13 14.91
C PHE A 37 -15.32 2.46 14.50
N ASP A 38 -14.53 3.28 13.78
CA ASP A 38 -14.98 4.54 13.21
C ASP A 38 -15.51 4.28 11.78
N ILE A 39 -16.86 4.18 11.69
CA ILE A 39 -17.56 3.91 10.43
C ILE A 39 -17.35 5.05 9.43
N ASP A 40 -17.40 6.30 9.89
CA ASP A 40 -17.24 7.47 9.03
C ASP A 40 -15.83 7.50 8.43
N LEU A 41 -14.81 7.17 9.21
CA LEU A 41 -13.43 7.04 8.73
C LEU A 41 -13.28 5.92 7.70
N ALA A 42 -13.89 4.78 7.97
CA ALA A 42 -13.83 3.60 7.10
C ALA A 42 -14.50 3.80 5.73
N LYS A 43 -15.44 4.74 5.63
CA LYS A 43 -16.13 5.11 4.38
C LYS A 43 -15.42 6.15 3.55
N LYS A 44 -14.43 6.87 4.11
CA LYS A 44 -13.74 7.92 3.37
C LYS A 44 -12.97 7.37 2.16
N THR A 45 -13.00 8.11 1.08
CA THR A 45 -12.25 7.84 -0.16
C THR A 45 -11.06 8.79 -0.32
N ASN A 46 -10.30 8.96 0.78
CA ASN A 46 -9.14 9.85 0.83
C ASN A 46 -8.04 9.25 1.73
N LYS A 47 -6.98 10.02 1.99
CA LYS A 47 -5.82 9.60 2.79
C LYS A 47 -6.12 9.22 4.25
N ASP A 48 -7.27 9.65 4.78
CA ASP A 48 -7.64 9.34 6.17
C ASP A 48 -8.07 7.87 6.30
N ASN A 49 -8.68 7.29 5.26
CA ASN A 49 -8.95 5.86 5.19
C ASN A 49 -7.70 5.11 4.73
N HIS A 50 -7.05 4.42 5.66
CA HIS A 50 -5.77 3.77 5.42
C HIS A 50 -5.82 2.69 4.34
N VAL A 51 -6.87 1.85 4.31
CA VAL A 51 -6.99 0.80 3.29
C VAL A 51 -7.19 1.40 1.91
N TYR A 52 -8.05 2.40 1.78
CA TYR A 52 -8.23 3.13 0.54
C TYR A 52 -6.90 3.73 0.04
N TYR A 53 -6.12 4.31 0.95
CA TYR A 53 -4.85 4.95 0.64
C TYR A 53 -3.79 3.96 0.15
N ILE A 54 -3.75 2.75 0.73
CA ILE A 54 -2.87 1.66 0.29
C ILE A 54 -3.30 1.16 -1.11
N GLN A 55 -4.58 0.90 -1.30
CA GLN A 55 -5.13 0.47 -2.60
C GLN A 55 -4.89 1.52 -3.68
N TYR A 56 -5.02 2.80 -3.34
CA TYR A 56 -4.75 3.90 -4.26
C TYR A 56 -3.28 3.98 -4.69
N ALA A 57 -2.33 3.66 -3.81
CA ALA A 57 -0.92 3.54 -4.20
C ALA A 57 -0.73 2.46 -5.27
N HIS A 58 -1.33 1.27 -5.09
CA HIS A 58 -1.30 0.20 -6.09
C HIS A 58 -1.91 0.64 -7.43
N ALA A 59 -3.09 1.25 -7.43
CA ALA A 59 -3.78 1.71 -8.64
C ALA A 59 -2.96 2.78 -9.40
N ARG A 60 -2.30 3.70 -8.67
CA ARG A 60 -1.38 4.69 -9.27
C ARG A 60 -0.22 4.02 -10.01
N ILE A 61 0.39 2.99 -9.43
CA ILE A 61 1.50 2.28 -10.07
C ILE A 61 1.00 1.49 -11.29
N CYS A 62 -0.17 0.89 -11.22
CA CYS A 62 -0.81 0.27 -12.38
C CYS A 62 -1.03 1.29 -13.51
N SER A 63 -1.36 2.54 -13.18
CA SER A 63 -1.50 3.62 -14.15
C SER A 63 -0.17 4.00 -14.82
N ILE A 64 0.97 3.97 -14.08
CA ILE A 64 2.30 4.14 -14.66
C ILE A 64 2.55 3.08 -15.73
N LYS A 65 2.29 1.79 -15.44
CA LYS A 65 2.45 0.68 -16.39
C LYS A 65 1.58 0.84 -17.63
N LYS A 66 0.33 1.32 -17.47
CA LYS A 66 -0.58 1.62 -18.59
C LYS A 66 -0.04 2.78 -19.46
N GLU A 67 0.52 3.81 -18.82
CA GLU A 67 1.08 4.96 -19.54
C GLU A 67 2.33 4.60 -20.34
N LEU A 68 3.21 3.75 -19.80
CA LEU A 68 4.35 3.22 -20.54
C LEU A 68 3.92 2.51 -21.85
N LYS A 69 2.91 1.64 -21.76
CA LYS A 69 2.36 0.94 -22.92
C LYS A 69 1.74 1.92 -23.93
N LYS A 70 0.96 2.90 -23.44
CA LYS A 70 0.31 3.90 -24.29
C LYS A 70 1.32 4.77 -25.05
N ARG A 71 2.39 5.16 -24.38
CA ARG A 71 3.48 5.97 -25.00
C ARG A 71 4.49 5.13 -25.78
N LYS A 72 4.34 3.78 -25.82
CA LYS A 72 5.29 2.86 -26.43
C LYS A 72 6.73 3.05 -25.93
N ILE A 73 6.86 3.34 -24.64
CA ILE A 73 8.16 3.46 -23.97
C ILE A 73 8.69 2.06 -23.73
N ASP A 74 9.88 1.80 -24.29
CA ASP A 74 10.61 0.56 -24.02
C ASP A 74 11.19 0.59 -22.60
N PHE A 75 10.79 -0.41 -21.80
CA PHE A 75 11.18 -0.55 -20.40
C PHE A 75 11.55 -2.01 -20.10
N ASN A 76 12.77 -2.22 -19.61
CA ASN A 76 13.26 -3.51 -19.16
C ASN A 76 13.54 -3.47 -17.66
N LEU A 77 12.77 -4.22 -16.87
CA LEU A 77 12.89 -4.22 -15.42
C LEU A 77 14.29 -4.65 -14.95
N LYS A 78 14.87 -5.70 -15.56
CA LYS A 78 16.19 -6.22 -15.15
C LYS A 78 17.29 -5.17 -15.33
N GLU A 79 17.32 -4.51 -16.47
CA GLU A 79 18.30 -3.44 -16.75
C GLU A 79 18.04 -2.21 -15.85
N SER A 80 16.76 -1.93 -15.54
CA SER A 80 16.38 -0.78 -14.72
C SER A 80 16.75 -0.96 -13.25
N LEU A 81 16.84 -2.19 -12.75
CA LEU A 81 17.33 -2.48 -11.40
C LEU A 81 18.80 -2.10 -11.20
N GLU A 82 19.61 -2.18 -12.25
CA GLU A 82 21.02 -1.76 -12.20
C GLU A 82 21.17 -0.22 -12.08
N LYS A 83 20.11 0.52 -12.42
CA LYS A 83 20.06 1.99 -12.38
C LYS A 83 19.57 2.56 -11.01
N LEU A 84 19.22 1.72 -10.04
CA LEU A 84 18.72 2.17 -8.73
C LEU A 84 19.71 3.08 -7.98
N SER A 85 21.02 2.99 -8.29
CA SER A 85 22.06 3.88 -7.74
C SER A 85 21.87 5.35 -8.13
N LEU A 86 21.13 5.64 -9.22
CA LEU A 86 20.81 7.00 -9.68
C LEU A 86 19.73 7.68 -8.84
N LEU A 87 19.02 6.93 -8.01
CA LEU A 87 17.96 7.46 -7.15
C LEU A 87 18.52 8.40 -6.08
N LYS A 88 17.76 9.45 -5.77
CA LYS A 88 18.10 10.43 -4.73
C LYS A 88 17.96 9.84 -3.32
N GLU A 89 18.49 10.50 -2.31
CA GLU A 89 18.45 10.01 -0.92
C GLU A 89 17.01 9.77 -0.40
N THR A 90 16.06 10.63 -0.74
CA THR A 90 14.64 10.45 -0.38
C THR A 90 14.02 9.20 -0.98
N GLU A 91 14.47 8.79 -2.18
CA GLU A 91 14.03 7.59 -2.87
C GLU A 91 14.75 6.35 -2.32
N LYS A 92 16.02 6.50 -1.90
CA LYS A 92 16.78 5.43 -1.24
C LYS A 92 16.18 5.05 0.12
N GLU A 93 15.56 5.99 0.84
CA GLU A 93 14.78 5.65 2.04
C GLU A 93 13.66 4.66 1.73
N ILE A 94 13.01 4.79 0.57
CA ILE A 94 11.97 3.84 0.15
C ILE A 94 12.55 2.47 -0.17
N ILE A 95 13.76 2.41 -0.77
CA ILE A 95 14.47 1.13 -0.99
C ILE A 95 14.72 0.42 0.35
N SER A 96 15.09 1.16 1.40
CA SER A 96 15.29 0.58 2.74
C SER A 96 14.01 -0.02 3.29
N LEU A 97 12.86 0.63 3.08
CA LEU A 97 11.55 0.05 3.43
C LEU A 97 11.27 -1.21 2.61
N VAL A 98 11.47 -1.17 1.29
CA VAL A 98 11.28 -2.33 0.39
C VAL A 98 12.10 -3.51 0.86
N ASN A 99 13.37 -3.31 1.21
CA ASN A 99 14.27 -4.36 1.70
C ASN A 99 13.87 -4.90 3.08
N GLY A 100 13.20 -4.12 3.91
CA GLY A 100 12.73 -4.52 5.24
C GLY A 100 11.43 -5.37 5.21
N TYR A 101 10.84 -5.62 4.04
CA TYR A 101 9.58 -6.37 3.95
C TYR A 101 9.66 -7.81 4.50
N PRO A 102 10.73 -8.60 4.20
CA PRO A 102 10.85 -9.95 4.74
C PRO A 102 10.87 -9.99 6.27
N GLU A 103 11.53 -9.03 6.91
CA GLU A 103 11.62 -8.93 8.37
C GLU A 103 10.24 -8.65 9.00
N ILE A 104 9.42 -7.83 8.33
CA ILE A 104 8.02 -7.58 8.76
C ILE A 104 7.21 -8.87 8.71
N LEU A 105 7.33 -9.66 7.64
CA LEU A 105 6.64 -10.94 7.54
C LEU A 105 7.12 -11.93 8.61
N GLU A 106 8.41 -11.99 8.86
CA GLU A 106 8.97 -12.84 9.91
C GLU A 106 8.45 -12.43 11.30
N GLN A 107 8.37 -11.12 11.57
CA GLN A 107 7.80 -10.59 12.82
C GLN A 107 6.33 -11.00 12.96
N CYS A 108 5.53 -10.82 11.89
CA CYS A 108 4.13 -11.24 11.91
C CYS A 108 3.97 -12.74 12.20
N TYR A 109 4.81 -13.56 11.57
CA TYR A 109 4.80 -15.01 11.77
C TYR A 109 5.17 -15.40 13.19
N LYS A 110 6.28 -14.87 13.73
CA LYS A 110 6.76 -15.19 15.07
C LYS A 110 5.79 -14.82 16.18
N ASN A 111 5.09 -13.70 16.01
CA ASN A 111 4.19 -13.17 17.02
C ASN A 111 2.71 -13.58 16.79
N ASN A 112 2.39 -14.21 15.67
CA ASN A 112 1.00 -14.46 15.23
C ASN A 112 0.15 -13.17 15.20
N GLU A 113 0.73 -12.06 14.75
CA GLU A 113 0.09 -10.74 14.70
C GLU A 113 0.22 -10.14 13.31
N LEU A 114 -0.87 -9.56 12.76
CA LEU A 114 -0.88 -8.94 11.42
C LEU A 114 -0.85 -7.40 11.44
N HIS A 115 -1.03 -6.78 12.61
CA HIS A 115 -0.99 -5.31 12.69
C HIS A 115 0.36 -4.71 12.23
N PRO A 116 1.55 -5.32 12.41
CA PRO A 116 2.79 -4.77 11.88
C PRO A 116 2.76 -4.66 10.35
N LEU A 117 2.17 -5.65 9.67
CA LEU A 117 2.01 -5.62 8.21
C LEU A 117 1.07 -4.49 7.77
N CYS A 118 -0.05 -4.28 8.48
CA CYS A 118 -0.97 -3.18 8.18
C CYS A 118 -0.27 -1.82 8.27
N PHE A 119 0.51 -1.60 9.33
CA PHE A 119 1.24 -0.34 9.52
C PHE A 119 2.35 -0.16 8.49
N TYR A 120 3.10 -1.22 8.21
CA TYR A 120 4.14 -1.21 7.19
C TYR A 120 3.58 -0.83 5.80
N LEU A 121 2.47 -1.44 5.37
CA LEU A 121 1.86 -1.14 4.07
C LEU A 121 1.36 0.31 4.01
N ARG A 122 0.81 0.83 5.10
CA ARG A 122 0.40 2.24 5.20
C ARG A 122 1.60 3.17 5.05
N ASP A 123 2.69 2.90 5.75
CA ASP A 123 3.87 3.74 5.75
C ASP A 123 4.59 3.69 4.38
N LEU A 124 4.72 2.50 3.78
CA LEU A 124 5.24 2.33 2.41
C LEU A 124 4.39 3.10 1.39
N SER A 125 3.06 3.01 1.49
CA SER A 125 2.14 3.73 0.60
C SER A 125 2.25 5.24 0.79
N SER A 126 2.41 5.73 2.02
CA SER A 126 2.60 7.15 2.30
C SER A 126 3.90 7.69 1.69
N LYS A 127 5.00 6.96 1.83
CA LYS A 127 6.28 7.31 1.18
C LYS A 127 6.16 7.30 -0.33
N PHE A 128 5.49 6.29 -0.90
CA PHE A 128 5.24 6.24 -2.34
C PHE A 128 4.40 7.43 -2.84
N HIS A 129 3.33 7.80 -2.14
CA HIS A 129 2.52 8.95 -2.55
C HIS A 129 3.31 10.25 -2.50
N SER A 130 4.16 10.45 -1.51
CA SER A 130 5.06 11.60 -1.41
C SER A 130 6.03 11.64 -2.59
N PHE A 131 6.68 10.52 -2.88
CA PHE A 131 7.57 10.35 -4.02
C PHE A 131 6.84 10.62 -5.35
N TYR A 132 5.66 10.03 -5.56
CA TYR A 132 4.87 10.20 -6.79
C TYR A 132 4.44 11.66 -7.02
N ASN A 133 4.16 12.41 -5.95
CA ASN A 133 3.72 13.80 -6.05
C ASN A 133 4.88 14.79 -6.20
N ALA A 134 6.10 14.43 -5.76
CA ALA A 134 7.28 15.30 -5.81
C ALA A 134 7.84 15.46 -7.22
N GLU A 135 7.82 14.39 -8.02
CA GLU A 135 8.47 14.37 -9.33
C GLU A 135 7.70 13.50 -10.34
N LYS A 136 7.86 13.83 -11.61
CA LYS A 136 7.37 12.96 -12.69
C LYS A 136 8.13 11.64 -12.71
N ILE A 137 7.43 10.53 -12.57
CA ILE A 137 8.01 9.19 -12.66
C ILE A 137 8.58 8.95 -14.07
N ILE A 138 7.78 9.24 -15.09
CA ILE A 138 8.21 9.17 -16.50
C ILE A 138 8.71 10.56 -16.88
N SER A 139 10.01 10.70 -17.08
CA SER A 139 10.72 11.95 -17.40
C SER A 139 11.61 11.79 -18.64
N ASP A 140 12.18 12.89 -19.13
CA ASP A 140 13.06 12.90 -20.30
C ASP A 140 14.42 12.20 -20.04
N ASP A 141 14.91 12.23 -18.80
CA ASP A 141 16.04 11.43 -18.37
C ASP A 141 15.62 9.95 -18.27
N LYS A 142 15.95 9.17 -19.30
CA LYS A 142 15.53 7.78 -19.43
C LYS A 142 16.05 6.92 -18.28
N ASP A 143 17.32 7.04 -17.92
CA ASP A 143 17.95 6.16 -16.93
C ASP A 143 17.38 6.41 -15.53
N TYR A 144 17.22 7.67 -15.16
CA TYR A 144 16.58 8.05 -13.91
C TYR A 144 15.07 7.69 -13.89
N SER A 145 14.39 7.84 -15.04
CA SER A 145 12.99 7.40 -15.20
C SER A 145 12.86 5.89 -15.03
N ASP A 146 13.73 5.10 -15.66
CA ASP A 146 13.75 3.64 -15.55
C ASP A 146 13.96 3.20 -14.08
N ALA A 147 14.89 3.84 -13.35
CA ALA A 147 15.12 3.57 -11.93
C ALA A 147 13.87 3.84 -11.08
N LYS A 148 13.18 4.97 -11.29
CA LYS A 148 11.94 5.33 -10.60
C LYS A 148 10.80 4.34 -10.90
N ILE A 149 10.69 3.89 -12.14
CA ILE A 149 9.69 2.91 -12.56
C ILE A 149 9.98 1.55 -11.90
N ALA A 150 11.27 1.12 -11.87
CA ALA A 150 11.66 -0.13 -11.23
C ALA A 150 11.32 -0.13 -9.72
N LEU A 151 11.64 0.97 -9.02
CA LEU A 151 11.26 1.15 -7.62
C LEU A 151 9.74 1.08 -7.43
N SER A 152 8.97 1.77 -8.28
CA SER A 152 7.50 1.75 -8.23
C SER A 152 6.95 0.34 -8.42
N ILE A 153 7.53 -0.45 -9.32
CA ILE A 153 7.10 -1.85 -9.53
C ILE A 153 7.38 -2.70 -8.29
N ALA A 154 8.55 -2.56 -7.65
CA ALA A 154 8.86 -3.26 -6.40
C ALA A 154 7.86 -2.94 -5.30
N ILE A 155 7.51 -1.66 -5.12
CA ILE A 155 6.48 -1.20 -4.18
C ILE A 155 5.13 -1.86 -4.50
N LYS A 156 4.74 -1.90 -5.77
CA LYS A 156 3.48 -2.52 -6.21
C LYS A 156 3.41 -4.00 -5.82
N GLU A 157 4.48 -4.75 -6.07
CA GLU A 157 4.49 -6.18 -5.76
C GLU A 157 4.40 -6.43 -4.24
N ILE A 158 5.04 -5.59 -3.42
CA ILE A 158 4.92 -5.66 -1.95
C ILE A 158 3.49 -5.34 -1.49
N ILE A 159 2.90 -4.24 -1.99
CA ILE A 159 1.52 -3.87 -1.65
C ILE A 159 0.56 -5.01 -2.04
N ASN A 160 0.69 -5.53 -3.26
CA ASN A 160 -0.15 -6.62 -3.74
C ASN A 160 0.01 -7.88 -2.86
N ASN A 161 1.24 -8.28 -2.56
CA ASN A 161 1.50 -9.43 -1.70
C ASN A 161 0.97 -9.22 -0.28
N GLY A 162 1.25 -8.06 0.33
CA GLY A 162 0.80 -7.75 1.68
C GLY A 162 -0.74 -7.68 1.80
N LEU A 163 -1.42 -7.04 0.84
CA LEU A 163 -2.88 -7.00 0.83
C LEU A 163 -3.49 -8.40 0.63
N ASN A 164 -2.88 -9.26 -0.22
CA ASN A 164 -3.32 -10.64 -0.38
C ASN A 164 -3.18 -11.46 0.91
N ILE A 165 -2.07 -11.28 1.68
CA ILE A 165 -1.90 -11.92 3.00
C ILE A 165 -3.01 -11.49 3.96
N LEU A 166 -3.42 -10.21 3.90
CA LEU A 166 -4.50 -9.68 4.74
C LEU A 166 -5.91 -10.07 4.22
N GLY A 167 -6.02 -10.72 3.05
CA GLY A 167 -7.29 -11.03 2.40
C GLY A 167 -8.05 -9.80 1.92
N ILE A 168 -7.33 -8.74 1.55
CA ILE A 168 -7.86 -7.44 1.10
C ILE A 168 -7.67 -7.31 -0.41
N GLY A 169 -8.66 -6.77 -1.10
CA GLY A 169 -8.62 -6.53 -2.53
C GLY A 169 -7.53 -5.55 -2.96
N CYS A 170 -6.99 -5.75 -4.16
CA CYS A 170 -5.93 -4.93 -4.72
C CYS A 170 -6.32 -4.40 -6.12
N PRO A 171 -7.20 -3.37 -6.20
CA PRO A 171 -7.72 -2.89 -7.46
C PRO A 171 -6.66 -2.21 -8.32
N GLU A 172 -6.73 -2.42 -9.64
CA GLU A 172 -5.84 -1.76 -10.61
C GLU A 172 -6.31 -0.36 -11.04
N LYS A 173 -7.53 0.01 -10.64
CA LYS A 173 -8.15 1.29 -10.96
C LYS A 173 -9.07 1.70 -9.81
N MET A 174 -8.94 2.93 -9.40
CA MET A 174 -9.79 3.59 -8.41
C MET A 174 -10.21 4.96 -8.92
#